data_ca056d50b24978a13fc708f54a9b6640
#
_entry.id   ca056d50b24978a13fc708f54a9b6640
#
_cell.length_a   1.000
_cell.length_b   1.000
_cell.length_c   1.000
_cell.angle_alpha   90.00
_cell.angle_beta   90.00
_cell.angle_gamma   90.00
#
_symmetry.space_group_name_H-M   'P 1'
#
loop_
_entity.id
_entity.type
_entity.pdbx_description
1 polymer ?
#
loop_
_entity_poly.entity_id
_entity_poly.type
_entity_poly.pdbx_seq_one_letter_code
_entity_poly.pdbx_strand_id
1 'polypeptide(L)'
;MGNGIPLNDADRWSWLILLRDVASRKLHEGSQGVVVTCSALKQRYRDVIRTAGYYDHNVLVHFIYLRASPELLHARVKARKGHYMKDDMVKSQLDVLEPPDKEEFDSLTIDVSGSVQDVQKLAFEAVYRSIVSDSADSTNA
;
A
#
# COMPACT_ATOMS: atom_id res chain seq x y z
N MET A 1 7.32 -11.29 13.56
CA MET A 1 6.77 -12.46 12.83
C MET A 1 7.65 -13.72 12.83
N GLY A 2 8.80 -13.70 13.49
CA GLY A 2 9.73 -14.85 13.51
C GLY A 2 9.18 -16.16 14.09
N ASN A 3 8.10 -16.08 14.87
CA ASN A 3 7.45 -17.25 15.49
C ASN A 3 6.19 -17.74 14.76
N GLY A 4 5.91 -17.22 13.57
CA GLY A 4 4.69 -17.59 12.80
C GLY A 4 3.38 -17.07 13.40
N ILE A 5 3.43 -16.21 14.41
CA ILE A 5 2.25 -15.58 15.02
C ILE A 5 1.94 -14.29 14.24
N PRO A 6 0.72 -14.11 13.69
CA PRO A 6 0.33 -12.87 13.04
C PRO A 6 0.39 -11.70 14.01
N LEU A 7 0.85 -10.53 13.52
CA LEU A 7 0.80 -9.29 14.29
C LEU A 7 -0.65 -8.93 14.59
N ASN A 8 -0.94 -8.55 15.83
CA ASN A 8 -2.23 -7.99 16.19
C ASN A 8 -2.36 -6.52 15.76
N ASP A 9 -3.55 -5.94 15.94
CA ASP A 9 -3.80 -4.56 15.52
C ASP A 9 -2.93 -3.55 16.28
N ALA A 10 -2.65 -3.79 17.55
CA ALA A 10 -1.81 -2.89 18.36
C ALA A 10 -0.35 -2.87 17.88
N ASP A 11 0.21 -4.04 17.54
CA ASP A 11 1.56 -4.15 16.99
C ASP A 11 1.66 -3.42 15.64
N ARG A 12 0.63 -3.54 14.80
CA ARG A 12 0.58 -2.90 13.48
C ARG A 12 0.44 -1.39 13.58
N TRP A 13 -0.30 -0.91 14.58
CA TRP A 13 -0.61 0.51 14.75
C TRP A 13 0.63 1.37 14.92
N SER A 14 1.49 1.00 15.86
CA SER A 14 2.74 1.70 16.12
C SER A 14 3.66 1.70 14.89
N TRP A 15 3.70 0.59 14.16
CA TRP A 15 4.50 0.46 12.95
C TRP A 15 3.96 1.32 11.80
N LEU A 16 2.66 1.39 11.61
CA LEU A 16 2.03 2.25 10.59
C LEU A 16 2.26 3.73 10.86
N ILE A 17 2.17 4.14 12.13
CA ILE A 17 2.50 5.51 12.54
C ILE A 17 3.97 5.82 12.22
N LEU A 18 4.87 4.91 12.55
CA LEU A 18 6.30 5.09 12.25
C LEU A 18 6.55 5.24 10.74
N LEU A 19 5.94 4.39 9.92
CA LEU A 19 6.04 4.48 8.45
C LEU A 19 5.56 5.84 7.94
N ARG A 20 4.39 6.28 8.39
CA ARG A 20 3.83 7.58 8.04
C ARG A 20 4.78 8.71 8.40
N ASP A 21 5.31 8.71 9.62
CA ASP A 21 6.16 9.76 10.13
C ASP A 21 7.52 9.80 9.41
N VAL A 22 8.07 8.63 9.08
CA VAL A 22 9.31 8.55 8.28
C VAL A 22 9.07 9.09 6.86
N ALA A 23 7.96 8.72 6.22
CA ALA A 23 7.61 9.21 4.90
C ALA A 23 7.42 10.75 4.90
N SER A 24 6.67 11.28 5.86
CA SER A 24 6.46 12.71 6.02
C SER A 24 7.76 13.46 6.23
N ARG A 25 8.66 12.93 7.06
CA ARG A 25 9.98 13.51 7.28
C ARG A 25 10.80 13.60 6.00
N LYS A 26 10.80 12.55 5.18
CA LYS A 26 11.51 12.54 3.90
C LYS A 26 10.98 13.62 2.94
N LEU A 27 9.69 13.85 2.90
CA LEU A 27 9.11 14.94 2.13
C LEU A 27 9.56 16.31 2.65
N HIS A 28 9.57 16.53 3.97
CA HIS A 28 10.06 17.77 4.58
C HIS A 28 11.57 17.99 4.37
N GLU A 29 12.36 16.93 4.23
CA GLU A 29 13.78 16.99 3.89
C GLU A 29 14.04 17.32 2.41
N GLY A 30 13.01 17.48 1.59
CA GLY A 30 13.08 17.92 0.20
C GLY A 30 12.88 16.82 -0.84
N SER A 31 12.48 15.60 -0.45
CA SER A 31 12.07 14.56 -1.41
C SER A 31 10.79 14.99 -2.13
N GLN A 32 10.75 14.85 -3.44
CA GLN A 32 9.57 15.17 -4.25
C GLN A 32 8.44 14.14 -4.07
N GLY A 33 8.76 12.94 -3.67
CA GLY A 33 7.82 11.86 -3.42
C GLY A 33 8.46 10.73 -2.62
N VAL A 34 7.65 9.95 -1.95
CA VAL A 34 8.07 8.78 -1.18
C VAL A 34 7.18 7.60 -1.56
N VAL A 35 7.78 6.48 -1.88
CA VAL A 35 7.08 5.23 -2.11
C VAL A 35 7.23 4.34 -0.88
N VAL A 36 6.11 3.90 -0.34
CA VAL A 36 6.07 3.01 0.82
C VAL A 36 5.42 1.69 0.42
N THR A 37 6.07 0.58 0.73
CA THR A 37 5.47 -0.75 0.58
C THR A 37 4.97 -1.24 1.92
N CYS A 38 3.69 -1.61 1.96
CA CYS A 38 3.02 -1.98 3.20
C CYS A 38 1.83 -2.88 2.89
N SER A 39 1.53 -3.83 3.77
CA SER A 39 0.35 -4.69 3.60
C SER A 39 -0.96 -3.92 3.70
N ALA A 40 -1.07 -2.92 4.56
CA ALA A 40 -2.23 -2.02 4.74
C ALA A 40 -3.60 -2.71 4.53
N LEU A 41 -3.75 -3.90 5.11
CA LEU A 41 -4.83 -4.87 4.79
C LEU A 41 -6.24 -4.36 5.11
N LYS A 42 -6.38 -3.53 6.13
CA LYS A 42 -7.67 -2.98 6.55
C LYS A 42 -7.77 -1.50 6.21
N GLN A 43 -8.98 -1.02 5.95
CA GLN A 43 -9.22 0.40 5.70
C GLN A 43 -8.64 1.27 6.83
N ARG A 44 -8.89 0.93 8.08
CA ARG A 44 -8.34 1.65 9.23
C ARG A 44 -6.82 1.73 9.27
N TYR A 45 -6.10 0.77 8.67
CA TYR A 45 -4.64 0.84 8.55
C TYR A 45 -4.24 1.87 7.50
N ARG A 46 -4.97 1.94 6.39
CA ARG A 46 -4.78 2.96 5.35
C ARG A 46 -5.10 4.35 5.90
N ASP A 47 -6.11 4.46 6.75
CA ASP A 47 -6.49 5.71 7.40
C ASP A 47 -5.37 6.29 8.28
N VAL A 48 -4.59 5.45 8.94
CA VAL A 48 -3.39 5.89 9.69
C VAL A 48 -2.39 6.60 8.76
N ILE A 49 -2.17 6.06 7.59
CA ILE A 49 -1.26 6.67 6.59
C ILE A 49 -1.87 7.97 6.03
N ARG A 50 -3.19 8.00 5.76
CA ARG A 50 -3.91 9.19 5.26
C ARG A 50 -3.79 10.40 6.16
N THR A 51 -3.62 10.19 7.46
CA THR A 51 -3.47 11.30 8.41
C THR A 51 -2.24 12.18 8.13
N ALA A 52 -1.27 11.72 7.34
CA ALA A 52 -0.17 12.57 6.88
C ALA A 52 -0.67 13.81 6.14
N GLY A 53 -1.62 13.64 5.20
CA GLY A 53 -2.24 14.74 4.48
C GLY A 53 -3.18 15.61 5.34
N TYR A 54 -3.69 15.06 6.43
CA TYR A 54 -4.48 15.83 7.40
C TYR A 54 -3.62 16.82 8.20
N TYR A 55 -2.43 16.39 8.60
CA TYR A 55 -1.49 17.24 9.35
C TYR A 55 -0.69 18.20 8.46
N ASP A 56 -0.49 17.88 7.20
CA ASP A 56 0.20 18.70 6.22
C ASP A 56 -0.55 18.66 4.88
N HIS A 57 -1.23 19.75 4.56
CA HIS A 57 -2.03 19.86 3.32
C HIS A 57 -1.21 19.84 2.03
N ASN A 58 0.12 19.95 2.12
CA ASN A 58 1.01 19.78 0.95
C ASN A 58 1.35 18.31 0.68
N VAL A 59 0.96 17.41 1.58
CA VAL A 59 1.17 15.96 1.42
C VAL A 59 -0.07 15.32 0.85
N LEU A 60 0.07 14.70 -0.31
CA LEU A 60 -0.96 13.89 -0.95
C LEU A 60 -0.60 12.41 -0.79
N VAL A 61 -1.57 11.61 -0.41
CA VAL A 61 -1.41 10.17 -0.19
C VAL A 61 -2.24 9.42 -1.21
N HIS A 62 -1.59 8.53 -1.96
CA HIS A 62 -2.25 7.63 -2.90
C HIS A 62 -1.91 6.18 -2.59
N PHE A 63 -2.88 5.31 -2.75
CA PHE A 63 -2.70 3.86 -2.60
C PHE A 63 -2.77 3.16 -3.94
N ILE A 64 -1.81 2.31 -4.21
CA ILE A 64 -1.84 1.39 -5.35
C ILE A 64 -2.09 -0.01 -4.80
N TYR A 65 -3.32 -0.49 -4.93
CA TYR A 65 -3.70 -1.81 -4.48
C TYR A 65 -3.34 -2.86 -5.55
N LEU A 66 -2.42 -3.72 -5.19
CA LEU A 66 -1.96 -4.82 -6.03
C LEU A 66 -2.88 -6.03 -5.83
N ARG A 67 -3.90 -6.15 -6.67
CA ARG A 67 -4.90 -7.23 -6.57
C ARG A 67 -4.39 -8.52 -7.20
N ALA A 68 -4.40 -9.59 -6.42
CA ALA A 68 -4.09 -10.93 -6.88
C ALA A 68 -5.14 -11.92 -6.38
N SER A 69 -5.37 -13.02 -7.13
CA SER A 69 -6.16 -14.14 -6.62
C SER A 69 -5.42 -14.86 -5.49
N PRO A 70 -6.13 -15.52 -4.56
CA PRO A 70 -5.50 -16.34 -3.54
C PRO A 70 -4.56 -17.41 -4.11
N GLU A 71 -4.94 -18.05 -5.20
CA GLU A 71 -4.15 -19.08 -5.90
C GLU A 71 -2.82 -18.49 -6.41
N LEU A 72 -2.87 -17.31 -7.01
CA LEU A 72 -1.67 -16.62 -7.50
C LEU A 72 -0.73 -16.22 -6.34
N LEU A 73 -1.28 -15.73 -5.24
CA LEU A 73 -0.50 -15.39 -4.06
C LEU A 73 0.19 -16.61 -3.44
N HIS A 74 -0.54 -17.72 -3.26
CA HIS A 74 0.03 -18.99 -2.78
C HIS A 74 1.15 -19.47 -3.70
N ALA A 75 0.93 -19.46 -5.02
CA ALA A 75 1.93 -19.88 -5.99
C ALA A 75 3.21 -19.02 -5.93
N ARG A 76 3.05 -17.70 -5.82
CA ARG A 76 4.19 -16.76 -5.73
C ARG A 76 4.97 -16.89 -4.43
N VAL A 77 4.29 -17.05 -3.30
CA VAL A 77 4.93 -17.27 -2.00
C VAL A 77 5.70 -18.58 -2.00
N LYS A 78 5.10 -19.65 -2.52
CA LYS A 78 5.74 -20.96 -2.63
C LYS A 78 6.98 -20.95 -3.54
N ALA A 79 6.96 -20.14 -4.60
CA ALA A 79 8.08 -20.01 -5.54
C ALA A 79 9.24 -19.18 -4.96
N ARG A 80 9.02 -18.38 -3.94
CA ARG A 80 10.07 -17.56 -3.29
C ARG A 80 10.97 -18.42 -2.40
N LYS A 81 12.19 -18.64 -2.85
CA LYS A 81 13.20 -19.33 -2.03
C LYS A 81 13.61 -18.46 -0.83
N GLY A 82 13.63 -19.06 0.36
CA GLY A 82 14.09 -18.40 1.59
C GLY A 82 13.11 -17.41 2.21
N HIS A 83 11.86 -17.42 1.78
CA HIS A 83 10.83 -16.55 2.35
C HIS A 83 10.15 -17.18 3.56
N TYR A 84 9.97 -16.39 4.66
CA TYR A 84 9.39 -16.88 5.92
C TYR A 84 7.88 -17.11 5.87
N MET A 85 7.17 -16.61 4.87
CA MET A 85 5.72 -16.68 4.84
C MET A 85 5.25 -18.08 4.51
N LYS A 86 4.67 -18.75 5.49
CA LYS A 86 4.00 -20.04 5.33
C LYS A 86 2.62 -19.84 4.71
N ASP A 87 2.07 -20.90 4.11
CA ASP A 87 0.71 -20.86 3.53
C ASP A 87 -0.35 -20.35 4.51
N ASP A 88 -0.26 -20.73 5.79
CA ASP A 88 -1.16 -20.24 6.85
C ASP A 88 -1.11 -18.73 7.04
N MET A 89 0.05 -18.11 6.84
CA MET A 89 0.21 -16.65 6.93
C MET A 89 -0.47 -15.94 5.76
N VAL A 90 -0.37 -16.48 4.55
CA VAL A 90 -1.09 -15.94 3.37
C VAL A 90 -2.59 -15.99 3.62
N LYS A 91 -3.09 -17.14 4.07
CA LYS A 91 -4.51 -17.32 4.40
C LYS A 91 -4.96 -16.32 5.46
N SER A 92 -4.23 -16.20 6.58
CA SER A 92 -4.60 -15.28 7.66
C SER A 92 -4.62 -13.81 7.22
N GLN A 93 -3.76 -13.40 6.29
CA GLN A 93 -3.78 -12.06 5.71
C GLN A 93 -4.96 -11.85 4.77
N LEU A 94 -5.31 -12.86 3.96
CA LEU A 94 -6.48 -12.80 3.08
C LEU A 94 -7.80 -12.74 3.87
N ASP A 95 -7.88 -13.45 4.99
CA ASP A 95 -9.06 -13.47 5.86
C ASP A 95 -9.37 -12.11 6.49
N VAL A 96 -8.35 -11.27 6.68
CA VAL A 96 -8.51 -9.92 7.25
C VAL A 96 -8.42 -8.80 6.22
N LEU A 97 -8.17 -9.13 4.96
CA LEU A 97 -8.06 -8.15 3.89
C LEU A 97 -9.41 -7.47 3.64
N GLU A 98 -9.40 -6.16 3.73
CA GLU A 98 -10.46 -5.26 3.29
C GLU A 98 -9.99 -4.56 2.00
N PRO A 99 -10.34 -5.06 0.81
CA PRO A 99 -9.94 -4.40 -0.44
C PRO A 99 -10.46 -2.96 -0.47
N PRO A 100 -9.67 -2.00 -0.99
CA PRO A 100 -10.17 -0.65 -1.18
C PRO A 100 -11.45 -0.66 -2.02
N ASP A 101 -12.45 0.04 -1.58
CA ASP A 101 -13.71 0.20 -2.29
C ASP A 101 -13.77 1.54 -3.05
N LYS A 102 -14.89 1.78 -3.72
CA LYS A 102 -15.10 2.98 -4.51
C LYS A 102 -15.18 4.29 -3.70
N GLU A 103 -15.31 4.21 -2.39
CA GLU A 103 -15.33 5.37 -1.50
C GLU A 103 -13.90 5.81 -1.12
N GLU A 104 -12.92 4.94 -1.31
CA GLU A 104 -11.51 5.27 -1.15
C GLU A 104 -10.95 5.89 -2.44
N PHE A 105 -11.29 7.15 -2.72
CA PHE A 105 -10.96 7.87 -3.96
C PHE A 105 -9.45 8.02 -4.22
N ASP A 106 -8.64 7.89 -3.18
CA ASP A 106 -7.18 7.93 -3.24
C ASP A 106 -6.54 6.58 -3.56
N SER A 107 -7.36 5.56 -3.83
CA SER A 107 -6.90 4.20 -4.09
C SER A 107 -7.14 3.80 -5.54
N LEU A 108 -6.10 3.29 -6.19
CA LEU A 108 -6.15 2.69 -7.52
C LEU A 108 -5.84 1.20 -7.41
N THR A 109 -6.67 0.38 -8.04
CA THR A 109 -6.48 -1.08 -8.07
C THR A 109 -5.86 -1.48 -9.40
N ILE A 110 -4.77 -2.23 -9.34
CA ILE A 110 -4.18 -2.87 -10.51
C ILE A 110 -4.15 -4.38 -10.34
N ASP A 111 -4.40 -5.10 -11.43
CA ASP A 111 -4.31 -6.56 -11.45
C ASP A 111 -2.85 -6.99 -11.66
N VAL A 112 -2.38 -7.90 -10.81
CA VAL A 112 -0.98 -8.35 -10.85
C VAL A 112 -0.82 -9.76 -11.41
N SER A 113 -1.81 -10.26 -12.16
CA SER A 113 -1.77 -11.59 -12.78
C SER A 113 -0.79 -11.68 -13.96
N GLY A 114 -0.43 -10.56 -14.57
CA GLY A 114 0.50 -10.50 -15.68
C GLY A 114 1.96 -10.69 -15.29
N SER A 115 2.85 -10.47 -16.24
CA SER A 115 4.30 -10.52 -16.02
C SER A 115 4.75 -9.39 -15.08
N VAL A 116 5.99 -9.48 -14.56
CA VAL A 116 6.58 -8.41 -13.75
C VAL A 116 6.60 -7.10 -14.55
N GLN A 117 6.95 -7.15 -15.83
CA GLN A 117 6.98 -5.98 -16.71
C GLN A 117 5.59 -5.36 -16.88
N ASP A 118 4.56 -6.18 -17.06
CA ASP A 118 3.17 -5.71 -17.17
C ASP A 118 2.72 -5.01 -15.87
N VAL A 119 3.02 -5.61 -14.72
CA VAL A 119 2.69 -5.02 -13.41
C VAL A 119 3.43 -3.71 -13.19
N GLN A 120 4.71 -3.65 -13.53
CA GLN A 120 5.50 -2.41 -13.44
C GLN A 120 4.91 -1.29 -14.30
N LYS A 121 4.50 -1.61 -15.52
CA LYS A 121 3.86 -0.65 -16.42
C LYS A 121 2.54 -0.13 -15.84
N LEU A 122 1.67 -1.03 -15.40
CA LEU A 122 0.39 -0.67 -14.79
C LEU A 122 0.57 0.20 -13.52
N ALA A 123 1.53 -0.16 -12.67
CA ALA A 123 1.83 0.60 -11.47
C ALA A 123 2.35 2.01 -11.81
N PHE A 124 3.25 2.11 -12.78
CA PHE A 124 3.77 3.39 -13.25
C PHE A 124 2.66 4.27 -13.82
N GLU A 125 1.80 3.72 -14.67
CA GLU A 125 0.65 4.44 -15.23
C GLU A 125 -0.31 4.93 -14.14
N ALA A 126 -0.56 4.11 -13.11
CA ALA A 126 -1.41 4.48 -11.98
C ALA A 126 -0.82 5.67 -11.20
N VAL A 127 0.47 5.63 -10.88
CA VAL A 127 1.17 6.72 -10.19
C VAL A 127 1.17 7.99 -11.05
N TYR A 128 1.47 7.87 -12.33
CA TYR A 128 1.49 9.01 -13.24
C TYR A 128 0.13 9.71 -13.32
N ARG A 129 -0.96 8.94 -13.43
CA ARG A 129 -2.33 9.49 -13.44
C ARG A 129 -2.64 10.24 -12.14
N SER A 130 -2.26 9.70 -10.99
CA SER A 130 -2.47 10.36 -9.70
C SER A 130 -1.77 11.71 -9.65
N ILE A 131 -0.49 11.79 -10.05
CA ILE A 131 0.28 13.04 -10.06
C ILE A 131 -0.32 14.08 -11.02
N VAL A 132 -0.77 13.66 -12.20
CA VAL A 132 -1.36 14.57 -13.19
C VAL A 132 -2.72 15.10 -12.71
N SER A 133 -3.53 14.24 -12.09
CA SER A 133 -4.82 14.64 -11.51
C SER A 133 -4.64 15.70 -10.42
N ASP A 134 -3.73 15.47 -9.49
CA ASP A 134 -3.43 16.41 -8.40
C ASP A 134 -2.94 17.77 -8.91
N SER A 135 -2.13 17.76 -9.98
CA SER A 135 -1.64 18.99 -10.61
C SER A 135 -2.75 19.81 -11.27
N ALA A 136 -3.75 19.14 -11.85
CA ALA A 136 -4.91 19.80 -12.49
C ALA A 136 -5.81 20.45 -11.43
N ASP A 137 -6.06 19.79 -10.33
CA ASP A 137 -6.87 20.31 -9.23
C ASP A 137 -6.22 21.52 -8.55
N SER A 138 -4.90 21.53 -8.43
CA SER A 138 -4.13 22.63 -7.86
C SER A 138 -4.15 23.90 -8.72
N THR A 139 -4.43 23.78 -10.02
CA THR A 139 -4.47 24.92 -10.96
C THR A 139 -5.85 25.60 -10.98
N ASN A 140 -6.88 24.92 -10.49
CA ASN A 140 -8.26 25.44 -10.45
C ASN A 140 -8.68 25.98 -9.07
N ALA A 141 -7.79 25.95 -8.10
CA ALA A 141 -7.97 26.51 -6.77
C ALA A 141 -7.23 27.86 -6.65
#